data_692e551f2a0ccf3b5fcac3455878aee1
#
_entry.id   692e551f2a0ccf3b5fcac3455878aee1
#
_cell.length_a   1.000
_cell.length_b   1.000
_cell.length_c   1.000
_cell.angle_alpha   90.00
_cell.angle_beta   90.00
_cell.angle_gamma   90.00
#
_symmetry.space_group_name_H-M   'P 1'
#
loop_
_entity.id
_entity.type
_entity.pdbx_description
1 polymer ?
#
loop_
_entity_poly.entity_id
_entity_poly.type
_entity_poly.pdbx_seq_one_letter_code
_entity_poly.pdbx_strand_id
1 'polypeptide(L)'
;MKRVFTIIILILAFVVEGQSQTGLQIAELFNGAYKRKDNAIEVVVKGNQLERYKLEVFRSLTIKNDPKDFERIEKLVEQDEKNAISKETGRIGERLYYAFYCFPPQKGRFRYVFYRNSSLRKTESNELTLIYMEGNVTMDELKKMFKK
;
A
#
# COMPACT_ATOMS: atom_id res chain seq x y z
N MET A 1 3.66 -27.66 -30.00
CA MET A 1 4.56 -26.78 -29.27
C MET A 1 4.01 -25.39 -29.02
N LYS A 2 3.45 -24.71 -30.02
CA LYS A 2 2.89 -23.36 -29.81
C LYS A 2 1.77 -23.30 -28.78
N ARG A 3 0.93 -24.34 -28.70
CA ARG A 3 -0.17 -24.39 -27.75
C ARG A 3 0.30 -24.55 -26.30
N VAL A 4 1.36 -25.35 -26.10
CA VAL A 4 1.93 -25.54 -24.78
C VAL A 4 2.60 -24.27 -24.29
N PHE A 5 3.28 -23.55 -25.19
CA PHE A 5 3.91 -22.27 -24.89
C PHE A 5 2.88 -21.21 -24.49
N THR A 6 1.77 -21.16 -25.20
CA THR A 6 0.69 -20.21 -24.91
C THR A 6 0.06 -20.49 -23.55
N ILE A 7 -0.13 -21.77 -23.21
CA ILE A 7 -0.67 -22.19 -21.91
C ILE A 7 0.27 -21.80 -20.77
N ILE A 8 1.59 -22.02 -20.96
CA ILE A 8 2.59 -21.66 -19.96
C ILE A 8 2.63 -20.15 -19.74
N ILE A 9 2.55 -19.36 -20.81
CA ILE A 9 2.50 -17.90 -20.71
C ILE A 9 1.24 -17.44 -19.98
N LEU A 10 0.10 -18.06 -20.24
CA LEU A 10 -1.15 -17.76 -19.57
C LEU A 10 -1.08 -18.08 -18.08
N ILE A 11 -0.46 -19.23 -17.73
CA ILE A 11 -0.28 -19.61 -16.33
C ILE A 11 0.65 -18.62 -15.62
N LEU A 12 1.74 -18.23 -16.28
CA LEU A 12 2.67 -17.23 -15.71
C LEU A 12 1.99 -15.87 -15.53
N ALA A 13 1.20 -15.42 -16.51
CA ALA A 13 0.45 -14.19 -16.40
C ALA A 13 -0.55 -14.25 -15.24
N PHE A 14 -1.19 -15.40 -15.05
CA PHE A 14 -2.13 -15.61 -13.97
C PHE A 14 -1.43 -15.57 -12.60
N VAL A 15 -0.25 -16.16 -12.49
CA VAL A 15 0.56 -16.12 -11.26
C VAL A 15 1.02 -14.70 -10.96
N VAL A 16 1.42 -13.94 -11.98
CA VAL A 16 1.79 -12.53 -11.82
C VAL A 16 0.59 -11.70 -11.35
N GLU A 17 -0.59 -11.91 -11.91
CA GLU A 17 -1.82 -11.26 -11.44
C GLU A 17 -2.16 -11.68 -10.01
N GLY A 18 -1.94 -12.95 -9.66
CA GLY A 18 -2.16 -13.44 -8.31
C GLY A 18 -1.19 -12.82 -7.30
N GLN A 19 0.05 -12.57 -7.70
CA GLN A 19 1.05 -11.93 -6.85
C GLN A 19 0.80 -10.44 -6.70
N SER A 20 0.36 -9.77 -7.77
CA SER A 20 -0.08 -8.38 -7.68
C SER A 20 -1.58 -8.34 -7.42
N GLN A 21 -2.03 -9.00 -6.33
CA GLN A 21 -3.46 -9.06 -5.96
C GLN A 21 -4.14 -7.72 -5.98
N THR A 22 -3.35 -6.68 -5.84
CA THR A 22 -3.84 -5.32 -5.79
C THR A 22 -3.84 -4.65 -7.15
N GLY A 23 -3.03 -5.13 -8.11
CA GLY A 23 -2.75 -4.40 -9.34
C GLY A 23 -2.07 -3.06 -9.09
N LEU A 24 -1.57 -2.84 -7.88
CA LEU A 24 -0.96 -1.58 -7.46
C LEU A 24 0.57 -1.66 -7.53
N GLN A 25 1.20 -0.53 -7.85
CA GLN A 25 2.65 -0.43 -7.91
C GLN A 25 3.29 -0.65 -6.54
N ILE A 26 2.61 -0.22 -5.48
CA ILE A 26 3.12 -0.40 -4.10
C ILE A 26 3.19 -1.87 -3.67
N ALA A 27 2.54 -2.78 -4.38
CA ALA A 27 2.55 -4.21 -4.04
C ALA A 27 3.97 -4.78 -3.97
N GLU A 28 4.87 -4.29 -4.82
CA GLU A 28 6.27 -4.74 -4.81
C GLU A 28 6.99 -4.42 -3.51
N LEU A 29 6.52 -3.44 -2.75
CA LEU A 29 7.13 -3.05 -1.49
C LEU A 29 6.84 -4.05 -0.37
N PHE A 30 5.82 -4.88 -0.54
CA PHE A 30 5.41 -5.87 0.46
C PHE A 30 5.82 -7.30 0.08
N ASN A 31 6.85 -7.44 -0.74
CA ASN A 31 7.33 -8.75 -1.20
C ASN A 31 8.42 -9.36 -0.31
N GLY A 32 8.68 -8.75 0.84
CA GLY A 32 9.72 -9.21 1.76
C GLY A 32 11.06 -8.51 1.62
N ALA A 33 11.19 -7.55 0.69
CA ALA A 33 12.45 -6.83 0.47
C ALA A 33 12.93 -6.07 1.71
N TYR A 34 12.01 -5.67 2.58
CA TYR A 34 12.33 -4.87 3.77
C TYR A 34 12.49 -5.70 5.05
N LYS A 35 12.23 -6.99 5.00
CA LYS A 35 12.29 -7.85 6.20
C LYS A 35 13.66 -7.90 6.86
N ARG A 36 14.72 -7.67 6.11
CA ARG A 36 16.11 -7.76 6.59
C ARG A 36 16.79 -6.42 6.75
N LYS A 37 16.07 -5.32 6.54
CA LYS A 37 16.65 -3.99 6.68
C LYS A 37 16.44 -3.48 8.10
N ASP A 38 17.52 -3.03 8.73
CA ASP A 38 17.48 -2.55 10.12
C ASP A 38 16.66 -1.28 10.29
N ASN A 39 16.51 -0.50 9.21
CA ASN A 39 15.78 0.76 9.23
C ASN A 39 14.33 0.63 8.78
N ALA A 40 13.82 -0.59 8.64
CA ALA A 40 12.46 -0.82 8.18
C ALA A 40 11.72 -1.79 9.10
N ILE A 41 10.44 -1.51 9.32
CA ILE A 41 9.54 -2.38 10.07
C ILE A 41 8.37 -2.71 9.17
N GLU A 42 8.16 -4.01 8.88
CA GLU A 42 7.03 -4.49 8.10
C GLU A 42 6.13 -5.32 9.00
N VAL A 43 4.83 -5.00 8.99
CA VAL A 43 3.82 -5.72 9.76
C VAL A 43 2.76 -6.23 8.80
N VAL A 44 2.46 -7.52 8.87
CA VAL A 44 1.39 -8.15 8.09
C VAL A 44 0.45 -8.86 9.05
N VAL A 45 -0.82 -8.48 9.03
CA VAL A 45 -1.85 -9.10 9.87
C VAL A 45 -2.97 -9.59 8.97
N LYS A 46 -3.42 -10.81 9.20
CA LYS A 46 -4.54 -11.43 8.48
C LYS A 46 -5.43 -12.18 9.47
N GLY A 47 -6.69 -12.36 9.07
CA GLY A 47 -7.61 -13.23 9.78
C GLY A 47 -8.38 -12.55 10.90
N ASN A 48 -8.76 -13.36 11.90
CA ASN A 48 -9.77 -12.98 12.88
C ASN A 48 -9.45 -11.74 13.72
N GLN A 49 -8.18 -11.43 13.89
CA GLN A 49 -7.75 -10.25 14.66
C GLN A 49 -8.23 -8.95 14.03
N LEU A 50 -8.53 -8.97 12.73
CA LEU A 50 -8.95 -7.78 11.98
C LEU A 50 -10.47 -7.64 11.87
N GLU A 51 -11.24 -8.65 12.25
CA GLU A 51 -12.69 -8.66 12.06
C GLU A 51 -13.40 -7.49 12.73
N ARG A 52 -12.98 -7.14 13.94
CA ARG A 52 -13.58 -6.01 14.66
C ARG A 52 -13.40 -4.67 13.95
N TYR A 53 -12.42 -4.58 13.04
CA TYR A 53 -12.16 -3.41 12.24
C TYR A 53 -12.79 -3.52 10.85
N LYS A 54 -13.50 -4.60 10.55
CA LYS A 54 -14.06 -4.92 9.23
C LYS A 54 -12.98 -5.02 8.17
N LEU A 55 -11.78 -5.43 8.57
CA LEU A 55 -10.64 -5.64 7.68
C LEU A 55 -10.32 -7.13 7.57
N GLU A 56 -9.76 -7.52 6.44
CA GLU A 56 -9.28 -8.88 6.19
C GLU A 56 -7.79 -8.92 5.94
N VAL A 57 -7.22 -7.82 5.46
CA VAL A 57 -5.77 -7.68 5.24
C VAL A 57 -5.33 -6.33 5.78
N PHE A 58 -4.24 -6.35 6.50
CA PHE A 58 -3.54 -5.16 6.96
C PHE A 58 -2.05 -5.38 6.76
N ARG A 59 -1.41 -4.48 6.02
CA ARG A 59 0.04 -4.49 5.82
C ARG A 59 0.56 -3.10 6.05
N SER A 60 1.58 -2.97 6.87
CA SER A 60 2.23 -1.68 7.08
C SER A 60 3.73 -1.78 6.87
N LEU A 61 4.31 -0.72 6.37
CA LEU A 61 5.73 -0.59 6.16
C LEU A 61 6.15 0.78 6.69
N THR A 62 7.09 0.79 7.64
CA THR A 62 7.69 2.02 8.16
C THR A 62 9.17 1.98 7.87
N ILE A 63 9.68 3.02 7.20
CA ILE A 63 11.09 3.14 6.84
C ILE A 63 11.63 4.40 7.47
N LYS A 64 12.84 4.32 8.03
CA LYS A 64 13.50 5.43 8.71
C LYS A 64 14.79 5.81 8.02
N ASN A 65 15.06 7.12 7.97
CA ASN A 65 16.36 7.66 7.59
C ASN A 65 16.89 7.24 6.22
N ASP A 66 15.99 7.14 5.22
CA ASP A 66 16.37 6.74 3.87
C ASP A 66 15.70 7.62 2.81
N PRO A 67 16.24 8.84 2.56
CA PRO A 67 15.62 9.77 1.61
C PRO A 67 15.46 9.22 0.20
N LYS A 68 16.40 8.41 -0.28
CA LYS A 68 16.32 7.83 -1.63
C LYS A 68 15.15 6.87 -1.73
N ASP A 69 14.95 6.06 -0.70
CA ASP A 69 13.86 5.11 -0.67
C ASP A 69 12.53 5.83 -0.50
N PHE A 70 12.49 6.92 0.27
CA PHE A 70 11.31 7.75 0.40
C PHE A 70 10.85 8.29 -0.97
N GLU A 71 11.78 8.77 -1.79
CA GLU A 71 11.45 9.26 -3.13
C GLU A 71 10.93 8.15 -4.05
N ARG A 72 11.53 6.98 -3.96
CA ARG A 72 11.09 5.82 -4.75
C ARG A 72 9.67 5.41 -4.39
N ILE A 73 9.38 5.34 -3.09
CA ILE A 73 8.04 4.98 -2.61
C ILE A 73 7.02 6.04 -2.99
N GLU A 74 7.37 7.30 -2.86
CA GLU A 74 6.50 8.41 -3.27
C GLU A 74 6.06 8.27 -4.73
N LYS A 75 6.99 7.94 -5.63
CA LYS A 75 6.69 7.75 -7.04
C LYS A 75 5.71 6.60 -7.27
N LEU A 76 5.89 5.49 -6.56
CA LEU A 76 4.98 4.35 -6.66
C LEU A 76 3.58 4.71 -6.18
N VAL A 77 3.48 5.43 -5.06
CA VAL A 77 2.20 5.89 -4.53
C VAL A 77 1.54 6.85 -5.51
N GLU A 78 2.28 7.78 -6.10
CA GLU A 78 1.74 8.71 -7.08
C GLU A 78 1.25 8.00 -8.35
N GLN A 79 1.93 6.93 -8.77
CA GLN A 79 1.47 6.13 -9.90
C GLN A 79 0.13 5.44 -9.59
N ASP A 80 -0.04 4.97 -8.37
CA ASP A 80 -1.28 4.30 -7.97
C ASP A 80 -2.46 5.27 -7.84
N GLU A 81 -2.21 6.55 -7.64
CA GLU A 81 -3.26 7.57 -7.55
C GLU A 81 -4.21 7.53 -8.74
N LYS A 82 -3.69 7.21 -9.93
CA LYS A 82 -4.47 7.19 -11.16
C LYS A 82 -5.63 6.20 -11.12
N ASN A 83 -5.49 5.15 -10.34
CA ASN A 83 -6.49 4.08 -10.23
C ASN A 83 -7.43 4.25 -9.03
N ALA A 84 -7.23 5.29 -8.23
CA ALA A 84 -8.06 5.53 -7.06
C ALA A 84 -9.43 6.09 -7.48
N ILE A 85 -10.49 5.57 -6.87
CA ILE A 85 -11.86 6.09 -7.05
C ILE A 85 -12.16 7.23 -6.08
N SER A 86 -11.39 7.31 -4.99
CA SER A 86 -11.48 8.38 -4.01
C SER A 86 -10.09 8.63 -3.46
N LYS A 87 -9.75 9.89 -3.27
CA LYS A 87 -8.43 10.26 -2.78
C LYS A 87 -8.45 11.54 -1.96
N GLU A 88 -7.59 11.56 -0.96
CA GLU A 88 -7.25 12.76 -0.22
C GLU A 88 -5.74 12.86 -0.18
N THR A 89 -5.20 14.01 -0.49
CA THR A 89 -3.75 14.22 -0.48
C THR A 89 -3.40 15.54 0.16
N GLY A 90 -2.19 15.59 0.72
CA GLY A 90 -1.58 16.80 1.22
C GLY A 90 -0.14 16.87 0.76
N ARG A 91 0.32 18.06 0.37
CA ARG A 91 1.67 18.26 -0.11
C ARG A 91 2.39 19.32 0.73
N ILE A 92 3.72 19.18 0.79
CA ILE A 92 4.60 20.21 1.33
C ILE A 92 5.53 20.57 0.18
N GLY A 93 5.34 21.78 -0.38
CA GLY A 93 5.96 22.12 -1.65
C GLY A 93 5.46 21.19 -2.75
N GLU A 94 6.36 20.60 -3.49
CA GLU A 94 6.02 19.65 -4.55
C GLU A 94 6.02 18.19 -4.07
N ARG A 95 6.42 17.95 -2.83
CA ARG A 95 6.52 16.60 -2.28
C ARG A 95 5.21 16.14 -1.65
N LEU A 96 4.88 14.87 -1.86
CA LEU A 96 3.71 14.27 -1.25
C LEU A 96 3.98 14.00 0.23
N TYR A 97 3.21 14.64 1.09
CA TYR A 97 3.33 14.46 2.53
C TYR A 97 2.37 13.39 3.05
N TYR A 98 1.17 13.37 2.50
CA TYR A 98 0.07 12.55 2.97
C TYR A 98 -0.79 12.12 1.78
N ALA A 99 -1.24 10.87 1.79
CA ALA A 99 -2.21 10.37 0.81
C ALA A 99 -3.10 9.31 1.45
N PHE A 100 -4.38 9.36 1.12
CA PHE A 100 -5.33 8.34 1.50
C PHE A 100 -6.16 8.02 0.26
N TYR A 101 -5.98 6.81 -0.26
CA TYR A 101 -6.65 6.36 -1.48
C TYR A 101 -7.62 5.23 -1.20
N CYS A 102 -8.77 5.24 -1.89
CA CYS A 102 -9.66 4.10 -2.00
C CYS A 102 -9.65 3.63 -3.45
N PHE A 103 -9.50 2.34 -3.66
CA PHE A 103 -9.46 1.73 -4.99
C PHE A 103 -10.73 0.96 -5.27
N PRO A 104 -11.04 0.67 -6.55
CA PRO A 104 -12.21 -0.13 -6.88
C PRO A 104 -12.18 -1.47 -6.13
N PRO A 105 -13.33 -1.92 -5.63
CA PRO A 105 -13.36 -3.17 -4.87
C PRO A 105 -12.95 -4.37 -5.74
N GLN A 106 -12.27 -5.32 -5.12
CA GLN A 106 -11.94 -6.61 -5.71
C GLN A 106 -12.47 -7.70 -4.81
N LYS A 107 -13.14 -8.68 -5.39
CA LYS A 107 -13.70 -9.84 -4.66
C LYS A 107 -14.59 -9.41 -3.48
N GLY A 108 -15.35 -8.34 -3.67
CA GLY A 108 -16.25 -7.84 -2.64
C GLY A 108 -15.58 -7.07 -1.51
N ARG A 109 -14.31 -6.71 -1.65
CA ARG A 109 -13.56 -5.97 -0.63
C ARG A 109 -13.10 -4.63 -1.16
N PHE A 110 -13.22 -3.60 -0.35
CA PHE A 110 -12.58 -2.32 -0.62
C PHE A 110 -11.09 -2.43 -0.36
N ARG A 111 -10.31 -1.65 -1.10
CA ARG A 111 -8.86 -1.60 -0.97
C ARG A 111 -8.44 -0.17 -0.69
N TYR A 112 -7.57 0.00 0.30
CA TYR A 112 -7.15 1.32 0.76
C TYR A 112 -5.63 1.40 0.86
N VAL A 113 -5.10 2.58 0.57
CA VAL A 113 -3.69 2.90 0.79
C VAL A 113 -3.61 4.17 1.61
N PHE A 114 -2.81 4.12 2.65
CA PHE A 114 -2.46 5.29 3.46
C PHE A 114 -0.95 5.51 3.36
N TYR A 115 -0.55 6.75 3.11
CA TYR A 115 0.85 7.14 2.97
C TYR A 115 1.10 8.41 3.78
N ARG A 116 2.23 8.45 4.48
CA ARG A 116 2.66 9.66 5.17
C ARG A 116 4.19 9.71 5.20
N ASN A 117 4.74 10.82 4.74
CA ASN A 117 6.19 11.08 4.80
C ASN A 117 6.46 12.16 5.83
N SER A 118 6.69 11.75 7.06
CA SER A 118 6.95 12.66 8.18
C SER A 118 8.28 13.39 8.05
N SER A 119 9.20 12.87 7.23
CA SER A 119 10.50 13.49 7.03
C SER A 119 10.42 14.88 6.41
N LEU A 120 9.30 15.21 5.78
CA LEU A 120 9.11 16.52 5.15
C LEU A 120 8.81 17.63 6.16
N ARG A 121 8.52 17.29 7.41
CA ARG A 121 8.33 18.25 8.49
C ARG A 121 9.46 18.15 9.51
N LYS A 122 10.10 19.26 9.80
CA LYS A 122 11.25 19.30 10.72
C LYS A 122 10.90 18.88 12.14
N THR A 123 9.66 19.07 12.55
CA THR A 123 9.18 18.74 13.90
C THR A 123 8.74 17.28 14.04
N GLU A 124 8.73 16.53 12.97
CA GLU A 124 8.32 15.13 12.96
C GLU A 124 9.51 14.19 12.73
N SER A 125 9.27 12.90 12.90
CA SER A 125 10.28 11.86 12.72
C SER A 125 10.73 11.76 11.25
N ASN A 126 12.00 11.43 11.02
CA ASN A 126 12.53 11.17 9.69
C ASN A 126 12.12 9.76 9.23
N GLU A 127 10.83 9.59 8.97
CA GLU A 127 10.29 8.29 8.58
C GLU A 127 9.13 8.43 7.59
N LEU A 128 8.91 7.34 6.85
CA LEU A 128 7.80 7.21 5.93
C LEU A 128 6.97 5.98 6.33
N THR A 129 5.65 6.14 6.35
CA THR A 129 4.72 5.05 6.65
C THR A 129 3.82 4.80 5.45
N LEU A 130 3.71 3.53 5.08
CA LEU A 130 2.82 3.07 4.02
C LEU A 130 1.97 1.94 4.57
N ILE A 131 0.64 2.06 4.42
CA ILE A 131 -0.30 1.06 4.90
C ILE A 131 -1.22 0.66 3.76
N TYR A 132 -1.37 -0.66 3.58
CA TYR A 132 -2.34 -1.25 2.65
C TYR A 132 -3.36 -2.06 3.43
N MET A 133 -4.64 -1.87 3.09
CA MET A 133 -5.74 -2.53 3.77
C MET A 133 -6.78 -3.03 2.78
N GLU A 134 -7.36 -4.18 3.09
CA GLU A 134 -8.53 -4.72 2.36
C GLU A 134 -9.61 -5.11 3.36
N GLY A 135 -10.87 -4.83 3.01
CA GLY A 135 -11.99 -5.25 3.83
C GLY A 135 -13.30 -4.58 3.45
N ASN A 136 -14.31 -4.81 4.25
CA ASN A 136 -15.64 -4.23 4.08
C ASN A 136 -15.79 -2.89 4.81
N VAL A 137 -14.76 -2.46 5.52
CA VAL A 137 -14.76 -1.19 6.22
C VAL A 137 -14.92 -0.04 5.23
N THR A 138 -15.72 0.97 5.59
CA THR A 138 -15.89 2.15 4.75
C THR A 138 -14.78 3.15 5.00
N MET A 139 -14.60 4.09 4.07
CA MET A 139 -13.60 5.16 4.23
C MET A 139 -13.88 6.01 5.46
N ASP A 140 -15.15 6.31 5.74
CA ASP A 140 -15.53 7.09 6.92
C ASP A 140 -15.19 6.36 8.22
N GLU A 141 -15.41 5.05 8.27
CA GLU A 141 -15.05 4.24 9.40
C GLU A 141 -13.54 4.21 9.63
N LEU A 142 -12.76 4.09 8.56
CA LEU A 142 -11.30 4.13 8.64
C LEU A 142 -10.80 5.48 9.12
N LYS A 143 -11.35 6.57 8.61
CA LYS A 143 -10.97 7.91 9.05
C LYS A 143 -11.19 8.11 10.54
N LYS A 144 -12.27 7.58 11.07
CA LYS A 144 -12.55 7.65 12.51
C LYS A 144 -11.50 6.90 13.33
N MET A 145 -11.04 5.75 12.83
CA MET A 145 -10.01 4.97 13.51
C MET A 145 -8.64 5.67 13.52
N PHE A 146 -8.31 6.40 12.48
CA PHE A 146 -7.03 7.09 12.38
C PHE A 146 -7.01 8.50 12.97
N LYS A 147 -8.13 9.01 13.42
CA LYS A 147 -8.25 10.39 13.92
C LYS A 147 -7.83 10.55 15.39
N LYS A 148 -7.31 9.56 15.99
CA LYS A 148 -6.88 9.67 17.40
C LYS A 148 -5.55 10.40 17.55
#